data_4e1a60f12be6959cd9dae3a6e94c1ec6
#
_entry.id   4e1a60f12be6959cd9dae3a6e94c1ec6
#
_cell.length_a   1.000
_cell.length_b   1.000
_cell.length_c   1.000
_cell.angle_alpha   90.00
_cell.angle_beta   90.00
_cell.angle_gamma   90.00
#
_symmetry.space_group_name_H-M   'P 1'
#
loop_
_entity.id
_entity.type
_entity.pdbx_description
1 polymer ?
#
loop_
_entity_poly.entity_id
_entity_poly.type
_entity_poly.pdbx_seq_one_letter_code
_entity_poly.pdbx_strand_id
1 'polypeptide(L)'
;MKKSLLFISFCLSVNLLVAQQESMLSDGVSDFIRRSQLTGTLNRNNSLLINSFAQNLTHLDSLQKNKPLVIATSKNNFLNISLLPVSRTAQLNSDLAHGFNDGGMIPSAGMQWVFSGGVHIKAGALEILAKPSYITAQNREFETFPTEHYPVFWKTYYRWLNTIDNPENFGFNKYKKLLPGQSAIKYSYKKLTLSYGTENRWWGPGRYNALIFSNNAAGFLHAALSSNAPIQTKLGSLEFQVISGTLQNSNILPPDRYRHNEGVLLHKPKPEQNRYIRAATVSFNPVFAPGLFVGATTVGYGYNNGGSANKNATMGSLYARYVMPKDKAEVYIEFGRNDKAPTPLNIVTENNYPRAFVAGFRKLVPINHKQKFIEIAAELTQLQLPTTPLTFEGNSWYTSKAVPHGFTHDGQILGAHIGPGSNSQLGSISYVNGFTKIGVEFERLVHNNDFYYNAFIVTRDPTRHWVDVSTTLVGNYAYKKLMVSGRAAFIRSLNYQWYILEGLGYFKNGYDRFNFSATLSIAYRL
;
A
#
# COMPACT_ATOMS: atom_id res chain seq x y z
N MET A 1 -19.11 26.92 33.29
CA MET A 1 -17.66 27.09 33.38
C MET A 1 -16.93 25.92 34.10
N LYS A 2 -17.37 25.45 35.28
CA LYS A 2 -16.65 24.32 35.97
C LYS A 2 -16.61 22.98 35.23
N LYS A 3 -17.59 22.66 34.40
CA LYS A 3 -17.61 21.39 33.62
C LYS A 3 -16.67 21.42 32.40
N SER A 4 -16.41 22.60 31.83
CA SER A 4 -15.48 22.75 30.70
C SER A 4 -14.01 22.70 31.14
N LEU A 5 -13.70 23.18 32.35
CA LEU A 5 -12.36 23.05 32.93
C LEU A 5 -12.01 21.60 33.32
N LEU A 6 -13.00 20.81 33.75
CA LEU A 6 -12.80 19.39 34.05
C LEU A 6 -12.50 18.57 32.81
N PHE A 7 -13.10 18.94 31.67
CA PHE A 7 -12.86 18.26 30.39
C PHE A 7 -11.46 18.57 29.84
N ILE A 8 -11.01 19.82 29.96
CA ILE A 8 -9.65 20.22 29.57
C ILE A 8 -8.60 19.62 30.53
N SER A 9 -8.87 19.54 31.82
CA SER A 9 -8.00 18.89 32.82
C SER A 9 -7.95 17.37 32.63
N PHE A 10 -9.05 16.73 32.21
CA PHE A 10 -9.08 15.31 31.86
C PHE A 10 -8.29 15.02 30.58
N CYS A 11 -8.31 15.93 29.60
CA CYS A 11 -7.46 15.82 28.40
C CYS A 11 -5.96 16.03 28.69
N LEU A 12 -5.60 16.72 29.75
CA LEU A 12 -4.20 16.99 30.16
C LEU A 12 -3.63 15.93 31.11
N SER A 13 -4.47 15.18 31.82
CA SER A 13 -4.03 14.14 32.77
C SER A 13 -3.99 12.73 32.18
N VAL A 14 -4.44 12.53 30.93
CA VAL A 14 -4.32 11.25 30.19
C VAL A 14 -3.01 11.21 29.40
N ASN A 15 -1.92 11.62 30.03
CA ASN A 15 -0.56 11.55 29.45
C ASN A 15 0.11 10.18 29.54
N LEU A 16 -0.60 9.14 29.94
CA LEU A 16 -0.11 7.76 29.92
C LEU A 16 -1.23 6.85 29.44
N LEU A 17 -0.98 6.14 28.33
CA LEU A 17 -1.82 5.14 27.68
C LEU A 17 -2.95 5.75 26.83
N VAL A 18 -2.68 6.10 25.61
CA VAL A 18 -3.50 5.77 24.44
C VAL A 18 -2.85 6.24 23.17
N ALA A 19 -2.84 5.39 22.22
CA ALA A 19 -2.71 5.88 20.91
C ALA A 19 -2.70 4.88 19.83
N GLN A 20 -2.80 4.82 18.73
CA GLN A 20 -3.15 4.75 17.56
C GLN A 20 -2.89 4.17 16.37
N GLN A 21 -3.42 3.73 15.33
CA GLN A 21 -2.89 3.53 14.03
C GLN A 21 -3.83 3.30 12.86
N GLU A 22 -3.34 3.63 11.65
CA GLU A 22 -4.13 3.68 10.43
C GLU A 22 -3.95 2.49 9.49
N SER A 23 -2.71 2.11 9.11
CA SER A 23 -2.50 1.12 8.07
C SER A 23 -2.79 -0.31 8.53
N MET A 24 -2.12 -0.77 9.54
CA MET A 24 -2.19 -2.18 9.93
C MET A 24 -3.53 -2.59 10.53
N LEU A 25 -4.19 -1.70 11.28
CA LEU A 25 -5.55 -1.94 11.72
C LEU A 25 -6.53 -1.91 10.55
N SER A 26 -6.30 -1.01 9.58
CA SER A 26 -7.06 -0.96 8.32
C SER A 26 -6.94 -2.28 7.56
N ASP A 27 -5.74 -2.85 7.49
CA ASP A 27 -5.50 -4.14 6.84
C ASP A 27 -6.21 -5.29 7.56
N GLY A 28 -6.13 -5.33 8.89
CA GLY A 28 -6.88 -6.31 9.70
C GLY A 28 -8.39 -6.19 9.54
N VAL A 29 -8.90 -4.96 9.46
CA VAL A 29 -10.33 -4.67 9.21
C VAL A 29 -10.71 -5.06 7.78
N SER A 30 -9.92 -4.68 6.79
CA SER A 30 -10.14 -5.01 5.38
C SER A 30 -10.13 -6.53 5.17
N ASP A 31 -9.16 -7.23 5.78
CA ASP A 31 -9.09 -8.68 5.74
C ASP A 31 -10.32 -9.34 6.39
N PHE A 32 -10.79 -8.84 7.53
CA PHE A 32 -12.00 -9.34 8.18
C PHE A 32 -13.25 -9.11 7.31
N ILE A 33 -13.42 -7.93 6.73
CA ILE A 33 -14.53 -7.60 5.83
C ILE A 33 -14.54 -8.55 4.63
N ARG A 34 -13.38 -8.76 4.02
CA ARG A 34 -13.22 -9.63 2.86
C ARG A 34 -13.49 -11.12 3.21
N ARG A 35 -13.09 -11.58 4.39
CA ARG A 35 -13.44 -12.92 4.92
C ARG A 35 -14.94 -13.06 5.18
N SER A 36 -15.57 -11.99 5.68
CA SER A 36 -17.02 -11.98 5.94
C SER A 36 -17.85 -12.17 4.67
N GLN A 37 -17.32 -11.79 3.52
CA GLN A 37 -17.92 -12.07 2.22
C GLN A 37 -17.81 -13.56 1.84
N LEU A 38 -16.70 -14.23 2.17
CA LEU A 38 -16.51 -15.67 1.94
C LEU A 38 -17.38 -16.53 2.85
N THR A 39 -17.68 -16.06 4.06
CA THR A 39 -18.58 -16.76 4.99
C THR A 39 -20.06 -16.45 4.74
N GLY A 40 -20.38 -15.56 3.79
CA GLY A 40 -21.75 -15.15 3.50
C GLY A 40 -22.36 -14.18 4.52
N THR A 41 -21.58 -13.70 5.50
CA THR A 41 -22.03 -12.73 6.49
C THR A 41 -22.17 -11.32 5.89
N LEU A 42 -21.33 -10.98 4.93
CA LEU A 42 -21.41 -9.76 4.13
C LEU A 42 -21.94 -10.08 2.73
N ASN A 43 -22.79 -9.20 2.21
CA ASN A 43 -23.36 -9.36 0.87
C ASN A 43 -22.25 -9.41 -0.19
N ARG A 44 -22.35 -10.40 -1.09
CA ARG A 44 -21.44 -10.63 -2.21
C ARG A 44 -21.57 -9.61 -3.35
N ASN A 45 -22.51 -8.69 -3.30
CA ASN A 45 -22.73 -7.72 -4.39
C ASN A 45 -21.71 -6.57 -4.39
N ASN A 46 -20.99 -6.34 -3.27
CA ASN A 46 -19.91 -5.37 -3.19
C ASN A 46 -18.62 -5.99 -3.73
N SER A 47 -17.92 -5.31 -4.61
CA SER A 47 -16.70 -5.84 -5.18
C SER A 47 -15.55 -5.93 -4.16
N LEU A 48 -15.49 -5.00 -3.21
CA LEU A 48 -14.37 -4.78 -2.29
C LEU A 48 -13.02 -4.57 -3.04
N LEU A 49 -13.09 -4.09 -4.28
CA LEU A 49 -11.94 -3.83 -5.15
C LEU A 49 -11.62 -2.35 -5.27
N ILE A 50 -12.50 -1.49 -4.75
CA ILE A 50 -12.38 -0.04 -4.69
C ILE A 50 -12.62 0.35 -3.23
N ASN A 51 -11.56 0.34 -2.42
CA ASN A 51 -11.67 0.53 -0.98
C ASN A 51 -11.11 1.87 -0.51
N SER A 52 -11.72 2.40 0.55
CA SER A 52 -11.20 3.52 1.33
C SER A 52 -11.38 3.25 2.82
N PHE A 53 -10.70 4.05 3.65
CA PHE A 53 -10.81 3.96 5.11
C PHE A 53 -12.26 4.08 5.60
N ALA A 54 -13.03 5.05 5.09
CA ALA A 54 -14.41 5.26 5.52
C ALA A 54 -15.35 4.12 5.11
N GLN A 55 -15.17 3.52 3.93
CA GLN A 55 -15.95 2.36 3.52
C GLN A 55 -15.67 1.16 4.43
N ASN A 56 -14.41 0.94 4.80
CA ASN A 56 -14.05 -0.12 5.73
C ASN A 56 -14.67 0.09 7.12
N LEU A 57 -14.72 1.31 7.64
CA LEU A 57 -15.41 1.59 8.92
C LEU A 57 -16.90 1.30 8.82
N THR A 58 -17.57 1.71 7.76
CA THR A 58 -19.00 1.46 7.56
C THR A 58 -19.32 -0.05 7.53
N HIS A 59 -18.52 -0.83 6.83
CA HIS A 59 -18.67 -2.28 6.81
C HIS A 59 -18.37 -2.93 8.17
N LEU A 60 -17.35 -2.48 8.87
CA LEU A 60 -17.01 -2.97 10.20
C LEU A 60 -18.14 -2.70 11.21
N ASP A 61 -18.72 -1.51 11.18
CA ASP A 61 -19.83 -1.13 12.06
C ASP A 61 -21.05 -2.02 11.82
N SER A 62 -21.36 -2.33 10.56
CA SER A 62 -22.46 -3.24 10.22
C SER A 62 -22.21 -4.67 10.70
N LEU A 63 -20.98 -5.17 10.62
CA LEU A 63 -20.61 -6.53 10.99
C LEU A 63 -20.51 -6.73 12.51
N GLN A 64 -20.01 -5.76 13.25
CA GLN A 64 -19.81 -5.85 14.70
C GLN A 64 -21.00 -5.37 15.53
N LYS A 65 -22.00 -4.74 14.88
CA LYS A 65 -23.17 -4.12 15.56
C LYS A 65 -22.79 -3.08 16.64
N ASN A 66 -21.57 -2.58 16.59
CA ASN A 66 -21.08 -1.57 17.51
C ASN A 66 -21.42 -0.18 16.98
N LYS A 67 -21.95 0.67 17.84
CA LYS A 67 -22.22 2.07 17.50
C LYS A 67 -21.02 2.93 17.87
N PRO A 68 -20.61 3.90 17.02
CA PRO A 68 -19.60 4.88 17.40
C PRO A 68 -20.07 5.72 18.59
N LEU A 69 -19.14 6.26 19.39
CA LEU A 69 -19.48 7.19 20.44
C LEU A 69 -19.98 8.50 19.83
N VAL A 70 -21.24 8.76 19.94
CA VAL A 70 -21.89 9.99 19.52
C VAL A 70 -21.70 11.04 20.61
N ILE A 71 -21.04 12.16 20.28
CA ILE A 71 -20.81 13.29 21.21
C ILE A 71 -22.00 14.23 21.20
N ALA A 72 -22.58 14.46 20.01
CA ALA A 72 -23.71 15.35 19.83
C ALA A 72 -24.61 14.87 18.69
N THR A 73 -25.90 14.99 18.89
CA THR A 73 -26.93 14.74 17.87
C THR A 73 -27.98 15.82 17.94
N SER A 74 -28.37 16.40 16.80
CA SER A 74 -29.51 17.31 16.73
C SER A 74 -30.83 16.57 16.93
N LYS A 75 -31.89 17.30 17.38
CA LYS A 75 -33.22 16.72 17.62
C LYS A 75 -33.77 15.96 16.42
N ASN A 76 -33.44 16.35 15.19
CA ASN A 76 -33.91 15.73 13.95
C ASN A 76 -32.90 14.73 13.34
N ASN A 77 -31.87 14.32 14.07
CA ASN A 77 -30.77 13.48 13.57
C ASN A 77 -30.07 14.04 12.30
N PHE A 78 -30.29 15.33 11.97
CA PHE A 78 -29.65 15.96 10.81
C PHE A 78 -28.13 16.12 11.02
N LEU A 79 -27.74 16.52 12.22
CA LEU A 79 -26.34 16.63 12.63
C LEU A 79 -25.99 15.49 13.61
N ASN A 80 -24.95 14.76 13.30
CA ASN A 80 -24.38 13.73 14.16
C ASN A 80 -22.86 13.92 14.22
N ILE A 81 -22.32 14.07 15.42
CA ILE A 81 -20.88 14.17 15.66
C ILE A 81 -20.45 12.97 16.49
N SER A 82 -19.53 12.19 15.93
CA SER A 82 -19.00 10.99 16.59
C SER A 82 -17.48 11.01 16.63
N LEU A 83 -16.91 10.35 17.63
CA LEU A 83 -15.47 10.14 17.70
C LEU A 83 -15.06 8.95 16.82
N LEU A 84 -13.99 9.16 16.07
CA LEU A 84 -13.31 8.08 15.38
C LEU A 84 -12.41 7.31 16.36
N PRO A 85 -12.13 6.05 16.09
CA PRO A 85 -11.21 5.28 16.91
C PRO A 85 -9.88 6.01 17.06
N VAL A 86 -9.46 6.14 18.30
CA VAL A 86 -8.12 6.62 18.62
C VAL A 86 -7.20 5.43 18.56
N SER A 87 -6.06 5.58 17.86
CA SER A 87 -5.23 4.43 17.53
C SER A 87 -3.70 4.68 17.57
N ARG A 88 -2.76 3.72 18.01
CA ARG A 88 -1.26 3.83 18.03
C ARG A 88 -0.57 2.64 17.41
N THR A 89 0.41 2.88 16.58
CA THR A 89 1.36 1.87 16.16
C THR A 89 2.75 2.17 16.64
N ALA A 90 3.36 1.10 17.02
CA ALA A 90 4.78 1.01 17.20
C ALA A 90 5.33 0.06 16.15
N GLN A 91 6.40 0.45 15.48
CA GLN A 91 7.19 -0.41 14.61
C GLN A 91 8.65 -0.37 15.03
N LEU A 92 9.26 -1.54 15.08
CA LEU A 92 10.70 -1.71 15.34
C LEU A 92 11.30 -2.46 14.16
N ASN A 93 12.35 -1.90 13.56
CA ASN A 93 13.24 -2.58 12.63
C ASN A 93 14.63 -2.65 13.26
N SER A 94 15.14 -3.87 13.48
CA SER A 94 16.32 -4.08 14.30
C SER A 94 17.63 -3.64 13.66
N ASP A 95 17.75 -3.78 12.34
CA ASP A 95 18.99 -3.53 11.59
C ASP A 95 18.72 -2.72 10.32
N LEU A 96 17.93 -3.22 9.39
CA LEU A 96 17.67 -2.63 8.08
C LEU A 96 16.33 -1.89 8.07
N ALA A 97 16.20 -0.95 7.15
CA ALA A 97 14.92 -0.35 6.84
C ALA A 97 13.96 -1.40 6.27
N HIS A 98 12.74 -1.44 6.79
CA HIS A 98 11.68 -2.31 6.30
C HIS A 98 10.33 -1.63 6.44
N GLY A 99 9.45 -1.82 5.44
CA GLY A 99 8.07 -1.34 5.42
C GLY A 99 7.15 -2.34 4.72
N PHE A 100 5.89 -2.40 5.13
CA PHE A 100 4.90 -3.32 4.58
C PHE A 100 3.52 -2.68 4.58
N ASN A 101 3.18 -1.95 3.52
CA ASN A 101 1.91 -1.22 3.41
C ASN A 101 1.65 -0.29 4.61
N ASP A 102 2.67 0.39 5.08
CA ASP A 102 2.69 1.12 6.36
C ASP A 102 2.13 2.55 6.27
N GLY A 103 1.55 2.93 5.14
CA GLY A 103 0.92 4.24 4.93
C GLY A 103 1.92 5.38 5.00
N GLY A 104 1.73 6.27 5.96
CA GLY A 104 2.61 7.42 6.14
C GLY A 104 3.90 7.12 6.90
N MET A 105 4.10 5.91 7.44
CA MET A 105 5.38 5.51 8.03
C MET A 105 6.43 5.36 6.95
N ILE A 106 7.66 5.75 7.28
CA ILE A 106 8.79 5.58 6.36
C ILE A 106 9.47 4.22 6.58
N PRO A 107 10.03 3.57 5.55
CA PRO A 107 10.95 2.48 5.76
C PRO A 107 12.20 3.02 6.47
N SER A 108 12.38 2.68 7.73
CA SER A 108 13.49 3.18 8.56
C SER A 108 14.01 2.10 9.50
N ALA A 109 15.27 2.17 9.89
CA ALA A 109 15.82 1.36 10.98
C ALA A 109 15.50 1.99 12.33
N GLY A 110 15.34 1.15 13.35
CA GLY A 110 15.00 1.58 14.72
C GLY A 110 13.51 1.65 14.98
N MET A 111 13.16 2.40 16.01
CA MET A 111 11.78 2.52 16.50
C MET A 111 11.06 3.66 15.80
N GLN A 112 9.81 3.41 15.37
CA GLN A 112 8.94 4.48 14.89
C GLN A 112 7.53 4.34 15.46
N TRP A 113 6.82 5.47 15.51
CA TRP A 113 5.50 5.58 16.11
C TRP A 113 4.57 6.41 15.23
N VAL A 114 3.31 5.99 15.16
CA VAL A 114 2.24 6.79 14.58
C VAL A 114 1.15 7.00 15.62
N PHE A 115 0.61 8.20 15.64
CA PHE A 115 -0.49 8.63 16.51
C PHE A 115 -1.61 9.20 15.66
N SER A 116 -2.83 8.68 15.78
CA SER A 116 -3.99 9.17 15.04
C SER A 116 -5.28 9.07 15.84
N GLY A 117 -6.17 9.99 15.61
CA GLY A 117 -7.51 10.07 16.19
C GLY A 117 -8.28 11.18 15.50
N GLY A 118 -9.59 11.22 15.70
CA GLY A 118 -10.35 12.23 14.98
C GLY A 118 -11.84 12.24 15.27
N VAL A 119 -12.53 12.98 14.42
CA VAL A 119 -13.98 13.15 14.48
C VAL A 119 -14.62 12.85 13.14
N HIS A 120 -15.84 12.33 13.21
CA HIS A 120 -16.72 12.19 12.05
C HIS A 120 -17.96 13.03 12.30
N ILE A 121 -18.19 13.99 11.42
CA ILE A 121 -19.35 14.89 11.44
C ILE A 121 -20.21 14.54 10.24
N LYS A 122 -21.47 14.19 10.48
CA LYS A 122 -22.46 13.94 9.45
C LYS A 122 -23.60 14.95 9.57
N ALA A 123 -23.84 15.71 8.50
CA ALA A 123 -24.92 16.68 8.40
C ALA A 123 -25.74 16.41 7.13
N GLY A 124 -26.77 15.62 7.24
CA GLY A 124 -27.55 15.17 6.08
C GLY A 124 -26.70 14.42 5.07
N ALA A 125 -26.55 14.98 3.87
CA ALA A 125 -25.72 14.43 2.78
C ALA A 125 -24.23 14.77 2.88
N LEU A 126 -23.85 15.72 3.74
CA LEU A 126 -22.48 16.16 3.95
C LEU A 126 -21.85 15.34 5.09
N GLU A 127 -20.66 14.82 4.85
CA GLU A 127 -19.83 14.14 5.83
C GLU A 127 -18.44 14.77 5.88
N ILE A 128 -17.94 15.04 7.08
CA ILE A 128 -16.56 15.49 7.33
C ILE A 128 -15.88 14.46 8.20
N LEU A 129 -14.85 13.86 7.64
CA LEU A 129 -13.95 12.94 8.33
C LEU A 129 -12.65 13.69 8.58
N ALA A 130 -12.31 13.96 9.83
CA ALA A 130 -11.06 14.59 10.21
C ALA A 130 -10.28 13.63 11.10
N LYS A 131 -9.23 12.99 10.53
CA LYS A 131 -8.41 11.97 11.21
C LYS A 131 -6.93 12.14 10.86
N PRO A 132 -6.30 13.20 11.39
CA PRO A 132 -4.86 13.44 11.21
C PRO A 132 -4.03 12.33 11.85
N SER A 133 -2.77 12.22 11.39
CA SER A 133 -1.76 11.32 11.96
C SER A 133 -0.44 12.06 12.21
N TYR A 134 0.17 11.78 13.35
CA TYR A 134 1.50 12.26 13.71
C TYR A 134 2.48 11.08 13.75
N ILE A 135 3.55 11.20 12.97
CA ILE A 135 4.57 10.17 12.81
C ILE A 135 5.87 10.68 13.44
N THR A 136 6.55 9.79 14.14
CA THR A 136 7.92 10.02 14.62
C THR A 136 8.73 8.73 14.49
N ALA A 137 9.93 8.82 13.91
CA ALA A 137 10.85 7.70 13.75
C ALA A 137 12.24 8.06 14.26
N GLN A 138 12.92 7.09 14.83
CA GLN A 138 14.35 7.22 15.16
C GLN A 138 15.17 7.43 13.90
N ASN A 139 14.79 6.76 12.81
CA ASN A 139 15.45 6.85 11.51
C ASN A 139 16.96 6.68 11.64
N ARG A 140 17.36 5.56 12.26
CA ARG A 140 18.79 5.24 12.47
C ARG A 140 19.46 4.99 11.13
N GLU A 141 20.73 5.30 11.08
CA GLU A 141 21.57 4.91 9.94
C GLU A 141 21.59 3.40 9.78
N PHE A 142 21.63 2.96 8.55
CA PHE A 142 21.76 1.56 8.15
C PHE A 142 22.55 1.51 6.84
N GLU A 143 23.06 0.35 6.51
CA GLU A 143 23.81 0.14 5.28
C GLU A 143 22.92 0.31 4.05
N THR A 144 23.26 1.28 3.20
CA THR A 144 22.64 1.54 1.91
C THR A 144 23.46 0.92 0.79
N PHE A 145 23.25 1.31 -0.47
CA PHE A 145 24.01 0.77 -1.60
C PHE A 145 25.53 0.89 -1.36
N PRO A 146 26.27 -0.23 -1.29
CA PRO A 146 27.65 -0.25 -0.84
C PRO A 146 28.60 0.60 -1.69
N THR A 147 29.46 1.36 -1.02
CA THR A 147 30.43 2.26 -1.66
C THR A 147 31.50 1.49 -2.44
N GLU A 148 31.74 0.24 -2.08
CA GLU A 148 32.71 -0.68 -2.65
C GLU A 148 32.30 -1.22 -4.02
N HIS A 149 31.05 -1.05 -4.42
CA HIS A 149 30.63 -1.41 -5.76
C HIS A 149 31.45 -0.66 -6.85
N TYR A 150 31.79 -1.37 -7.91
CA TYR A 150 32.51 -0.79 -9.04
C TYR A 150 31.75 0.39 -9.67
N PRO A 151 32.46 1.36 -10.26
CA PRO A 151 31.85 2.55 -10.86
C PRO A 151 30.75 2.25 -11.89
N VAL A 152 30.86 1.15 -12.62
CA VAL A 152 29.85 0.73 -13.61
C VAL A 152 28.51 0.37 -12.97
N PHE A 153 28.51 -0.22 -11.75
CA PHE A 153 27.30 -0.54 -11.01
C PHE A 153 26.65 0.73 -10.47
N TRP A 154 27.44 1.67 -9.97
CA TRP A 154 26.97 3.00 -9.59
C TRP A 154 26.35 3.76 -10.76
N LYS A 155 26.90 3.67 -11.96
CA LYS A 155 26.32 4.27 -13.17
C LYS A 155 24.91 3.71 -13.44
N THR A 156 24.72 2.39 -13.32
CA THR A 156 23.42 1.74 -13.49
C THR A 156 22.47 2.05 -12.34
N TYR A 157 22.96 2.13 -11.11
CA TYR A 157 22.17 2.49 -9.94
C TYR A 157 21.61 3.92 -10.06
N TYR A 158 22.43 4.90 -10.46
CA TYR A 158 21.95 6.26 -10.70
C TYR A 158 21.03 6.37 -11.93
N ARG A 159 21.20 5.52 -12.95
CA ARG A 159 20.24 5.44 -14.07
C ARG A 159 18.85 5.10 -13.55
N TRP A 160 18.75 4.23 -12.57
CA TRP A 160 17.49 3.89 -11.89
C TRP A 160 17.02 5.01 -10.95
N LEU A 161 17.85 5.48 -10.03
CA LEU A 161 17.51 6.55 -9.06
C LEU A 161 17.01 7.84 -9.75
N ASN A 162 17.57 8.17 -10.91
CA ASN A 162 17.14 9.34 -11.67
C ASN A 162 15.74 9.20 -12.32
N THR A 163 15.07 8.06 -12.18
CA THR A 163 13.74 7.80 -12.77
C THR A 163 12.64 7.52 -11.74
N ILE A 164 12.98 7.61 -10.45
CA ILE A 164 12.04 7.41 -9.35
C ILE A 164 12.45 8.24 -8.13
N ASP A 165 11.48 8.75 -7.39
CA ASP A 165 11.65 9.39 -6.08
C ASP A 165 11.33 8.37 -4.98
N ASN A 166 12.27 7.46 -4.75
CA ASN A 166 12.18 6.42 -3.74
C ASN A 166 13.52 6.32 -3.00
N PRO A 167 13.81 7.24 -2.08
CA PRO A 167 15.07 7.27 -1.36
C PRO A 167 15.21 6.03 -0.47
N GLU A 168 16.42 5.48 -0.39
CA GLU A 168 16.72 4.37 0.52
C GLU A 168 16.64 4.82 1.99
N ASN A 169 17.04 6.06 2.26
CA ASN A 169 17.07 6.68 3.58
C ASN A 169 16.31 8.00 3.56
N PHE A 170 15.46 8.23 4.56
CA PHE A 170 14.67 9.45 4.73
C PHE A 170 15.41 10.53 5.56
N GLY A 171 16.67 10.77 5.21
CA GLY A 171 17.57 11.72 5.89
C GLY A 171 18.29 11.07 7.08
N PHE A 172 19.19 11.84 7.72
CA PHE A 172 20.10 11.35 8.77
C PHE A 172 19.66 11.71 10.19
N ASN A 173 18.47 12.28 10.36
CA ASN A 173 17.95 12.75 11.62
C ASN A 173 16.64 12.07 11.99
N LYS A 174 16.22 12.21 13.24
CA LYS A 174 14.90 11.80 13.69
C LYS A 174 13.82 12.39 12.78
N TYR A 175 13.01 11.50 12.22
CA TYR A 175 11.90 11.90 11.34
C TYR A 175 10.67 12.25 12.17
N LYS A 176 10.03 13.37 11.84
CA LYS A 176 8.76 13.81 12.43
C LYS A 176 7.89 14.42 11.34
N LYS A 177 6.64 13.98 11.23
CA LYS A 177 5.69 14.51 10.24
C LYS A 177 4.26 14.49 10.78
N LEU A 178 3.55 15.60 10.60
CA LEU A 178 2.10 15.66 10.78
C LEU A 178 1.45 15.54 9.41
N LEU A 179 0.59 14.55 9.23
CA LEU A 179 -0.17 14.33 8.02
C LEU A 179 -1.65 14.61 8.27
N PRO A 180 -2.41 15.07 7.27
CA PRO A 180 -3.88 15.12 7.35
C PRO A 180 -4.48 13.72 7.56
N GLY A 181 -3.74 12.67 7.25
CA GLY A 181 -4.11 11.28 7.47
C GLY A 181 -5.34 10.87 6.66
N GLN A 182 -6.26 10.16 7.31
CA GLN A 182 -7.49 9.68 6.65
C GLN A 182 -8.61 10.73 6.72
N SER A 183 -8.33 11.95 6.24
CA SER A 183 -9.27 13.06 6.32
C SER A 183 -9.92 13.37 4.97
N ALA A 184 -11.23 13.64 4.98
CA ALA A 184 -11.97 13.99 3.77
C ALA A 184 -13.28 14.73 4.09
N ILE A 185 -13.69 15.59 3.16
CA ILE A 185 -15.05 16.14 3.08
C ILE A 185 -15.77 15.38 1.97
N LYS A 186 -16.99 14.90 2.22
CA LYS A 186 -17.78 14.08 1.31
C LYS A 186 -19.20 14.62 1.19
N TYR A 187 -19.69 14.66 -0.02
CA TYR A 187 -21.10 14.96 -0.31
C TYR A 187 -21.70 13.80 -1.09
N SER A 188 -22.73 13.18 -0.52
CA SER A 188 -23.39 12.01 -1.11
C SER A 188 -24.77 12.35 -1.63
N TYR A 189 -25.00 12.05 -2.90
CA TYR A 189 -26.32 12.18 -3.52
C TYR A 189 -26.71 10.87 -4.21
N LYS A 190 -27.77 10.24 -3.73
CA LYS A 190 -28.21 8.91 -4.18
C LYS A 190 -27.05 7.89 -4.06
N LYS A 191 -26.61 7.32 -5.18
CA LYS A 191 -25.52 6.33 -5.24
C LYS A 191 -24.15 6.92 -5.58
N LEU A 192 -24.02 8.24 -5.60
CA LEU A 192 -22.78 8.93 -5.93
C LEU A 192 -22.24 9.70 -4.72
N THR A 193 -20.94 9.74 -4.58
CA THR A 193 -20.23 10.55 -3.60
C THR A 193 -19.15 11.35 -4.28
N LEU A 194 -19.17 12.67 -4.08
CA LEU A 194 -18.06 13.57 -4.36
C LEU A 194 -17.27 13.75 -3.07
N SER A 195 -15.96 13.59 -3.11
CA SER A 195 -15.10 13.76 -1.95
C SER A 195 -13.85 14.56 -2.28
N TYR A 196 -13.29 15.23 -1.25
CA TYR A 196 -12.02 15.94 -1.33
C TYR A 196 -11.25 15.68 -0.03
N GLY A 197 -10.02 15.15 -0.14
CA GLY A 197 -9.24 14.80 1.04
C GLY A 197 -8.01 13.97 0.74
N THR A 198 -7.48 13.35 1.79
CA THR A 198 -6.22 12.58 1.77
C THR A 198 -6.41 11.11 2.18
N GLU A 199 -7.63 10.57 2.09
CA GLU A 199 -7.86 9.16 2.37
C GLU A 199 -7.03 8.25 1.45
N ASN A 200 -6.37 7.25 2.02
CA ASN A 200 -5.73 6.19 1.23
C ASN A 200 -6.76 5.43 0.39
N ARG A 201 -6.32 4.98 -0.76
CA ARG A 201 -7.10 4.16 -1.70
C ARG A 201 -6.40 2.83 -1.91
N TRP A 202 -7.19 1.76 -1.91
CA TRP A 202 -6.74 0.45 -2.34
C TRP A 202 -7.58 0.03 -3.55
N TRP A 203 -6.94 -0.12 -4.71
CA TRP A 203 -7.60 -0.54 -5.94
C TRP A 203 -7.04 -1.87 -6.42
N GLY A 204 -7.92 -2.78 -6.81
CA GLY A 204 -7.56 -4.10 -7.28
C GLY A 204 -7.79 -5.22 -6.27
N PRO A 205 -7.62 -6.46 -6.71
CA PRO A 205 -7.99 -7.66 -5.95
C PRO A 205 -6.90 -8.18 -5.02
N GLY A 206 -5.66 -7.75 -5.16
CA GLY A 206 -4.55 -8.20 -4.33
C GLY A 206 -4.79 -7.97 -2.84
N ARG A 207 -4.23 -8.81 -2.00
CA ARG A 207 -4.34 -8.73 -0.54
C ARG A 207 -3.12 -8.10 0.10
N TYR A 208 -1.96 -8.42 -0.44
CA TYR A 208 -0.66 -7.96 0.05
C TYR A 208 -0.09 -6.90 -0.87
N ASN A 209 -0.37 -7.01 -2.17
CA ASN A 209 0.06 -6.06 -3.17
C ASN A 209 -1.08 -5.64 -4.09
N ALA A 210 -1.15 -4.35 -4.43
CA ALA A 210 -2.00 -3.82 -5.50
C ALA A 210 -1.11 -3.07 -6.50
N LEU A 211 -1.37 -3.24 -7.79
CA LEU A 211 -0.47 -2.70 -8.81
C LEU A 211 -0.50 -1.17 -8.89
N ILE A 212 -1.66 -0.53 -8.64
CA ILE A 212 -1.80 0.91 -8.84
C ILE A 212 -1.89 1.67 -7.52
N PHE A 213 -2.84 1.38 -6.64
CA PHE A 213 -2.96 2.02 -5.34
C PHE A 213 -3.05 1.00 -4.23
N SER A 214 -2.18 1.15 -3.25
CA SER A 214 -2.13 0.38 -2.00
C SER A 214 -2.04 1.31 -0.79
N ASN A 215 -1.81 0.73 0.38
CA ASN A 215 -1.49 1.47 1.60
C ASN A 215 0.02 1.69 1.79
N ASN A 216 0.84 1.50 0.77
CA ASN A 216 2.30 1.61 0.93
C ASN A 216 2.80 3.04 1.11
N ALA A 217 2.12 4.03 0.53
CA ALA A 217 2.41 5.46 0.73
C ALA A 217 1.32 6.14 1.56
N ALA A 218 1.61 7.33 2.08
CA ALA A 218 0.59 8.20 2.65
C ALA A 218 -0.46 8.57 1.61
N GLY A 219 -1.68 8.87 2.06
CA GLY A 219 -2.72 9.39 1.19
C GLY A 219 -2.37 10.80 0.68
N PHE A 220 -2.55 11.05 -0.60
CA PHE A 220 -2.33 12.33 -1.26
C PHE A 220 -3.62 13.13 -1.40
N LEU A 221 -3.49 14.45 -1.51
CA LEU A 221 -4.65 15.34 -1.67
C LEU A 221 -5.30 15.14 -3.03
N HIS A 222 -6.59 14.77 -3.04
CA HIS A 222 -7.34 14.52 -4.26
C HIS A 222 -8.85 14.78 -4.11
N ALA A 223 -9.46 15.18 -5.21
CA ALA A 223 -10.91 15.08 -5.39
C ALA A 223 -11.26 13.70 -5.96
N ALA A 224 -12.38 13.12 -5.55
CA ALA A 224 -12.87 11.87 -6.09
C ALA A 224 -14.38 11.89 -6.31
N LEU A 225 -14.80 11.35 -7.45
CA LEU A 225 -16.20 10.97 -7.72
C LEU A 225 -16.29 9.44 -7.71
N SER A 226 -17.15 8.89 -6.87
CA SER A 226 -17.28 7.44 -6.70
C SER A 226 -18.73 6.99 -6.54
N SER A 227 -18.99 5.74 -6.89
CA SER A 227 -20.20 5.06 -6.41
C SER A 227 -20.04 4.73 -4.92
N ASN A 228 -21.04 5.06 -4.09
CA ASN A 228 -21.06 4.70 -2.66
C ASN A 228 -21.75 3.35 -2.40
N ALA A 229 -22.38 2.80 -3.41
CA ALA A 229 -22.97 1.46 -3.43
C ALA A 229 -23.00 0.94 -4.87
N PRO A 230 -23.07 -0.39 -5.07
CA PRO A 230 -23.20 -0.96 -6.41
C PRO A 230 -24.42 -0.43 -7.17
N ILE A 231 -24.18 0.10 -8.36
CA ILE A 231 -25.22 0.61 -9.27
C ILE A 231 -25.77 -0.59 -10.04
N GLN A 232 -27.02 -0.95 -9.73
CA GLN A 232 -27.68 -2.09 -10.37
C GLN A 232 -28.13 -1.72 -11.79
N THR A 233 -27.79 -2.58 -12.75
CA THR A 233 -28.21 -2.53 -14.14
C THR A 233 -28.84 -3.86 -14.56
N LYS A 234 -29.44 -3.92 -15.73
CA LYS A 234 -29.98 -5.18 -16.29
C LYS A 234 -28.92 -6.24 -16.56
N LEU A 235 -27.66 -5.82 -16.79
CA LEU A 235 -26.54 -6.70 -17.11
C LEU A 235 -25.74 -7.13 -15.87
N GLY A 236 -25.85 -6.38 -14.77
CA GLY A 236 -25.06 -6.62 -13.55
C GLY A 236 -24.96 -5.38 -12.67
N SER A 237 -24.07 -5.41 -11.71
CA SER A 237 -23.78 -4.28 -10.84
C SER A 237 -22.44 -3.64 -11.18
N LEU A 238 -22.39 -2.30 -11.14
CA LEU A 238 -21.25 -1.46 -11.48
C LEU A 238 -20.81 -0.67 -10.26
N GLU A 239 -19.49 -0.64 -10.00
CA GLU A 239 -18.85 0.27 -9.05
C GLU A 239 -17.73 1.01 -9.78
N PHE A 240 -17.52 2.29 -9.45
CA PHE A 240 -16.45 3.07 -10.06
C PHE A 240 -15.91 4.13 -9.11
N GLN A 241 -14.70 4.59 -9.40
CA GLN A 241 -14.10 5.78 -8.80
C GLN A 241 -13.22 6.48 -9.83
N VAL A 242 -13.33 7.81 -9.88
CA VAL A 242 -12.45 8.70 -10.65
C VAL A 242 -11.82 9.68 -9.67
N ILE A 243 -10.50 9.87 -9.77
CA ILE A 243 -9.76 10.78 -8.91
C ILE A 243 -8.93 11.77 -9.71
N SER A 244 -8.74 12.96 -9.14
CA SER A 244 -7.81 13.98 -9.62
C SER A 244 -7.13 14.62 -8.42
N GLY A 245 -5.80 14.64 -8.39
CA GLY A 245 -5.05 15.09 -7.22
C GLY A 245 -3.63 15.54 -7.52
N THR A 246 -2.85 15.70 -6.46
CA THR A 246 -1.48 16.20 -6.51
C THR A 246 -0.55 15.31 -5.70
N LEU A 247 0.56 14.91 -6.33
CA LEU A 247 1.63 14.13 -5.71
C LEU A 247 2.78 15.08 -5.29
N GLN A 248 3.24 14.91 -4.07
CA GLN A 248 4.37 15.64 -3.51
C GLN A 248 5.67 14.89 -3.73
N ASN A 249 6.78 15.62 -3.76
CA ASN A 249 8.12 15.09 -3.86
C ASN A 249 8.72 14.90 -2.46
N SER A 250 9.63 13.94 -2.29
CA SER A 250 10.33 13.76 -1.01
C SER A 250 11.30 14.89 -0.70
N ASN A 251 11.87 15.50 -1.74
CA ASN A 251 12.97 16.47 -1.68
C ASN A 251 14.23 15.90 -1.00
N ILE A 252 14.36 14.58 -0.93
CA ILE A 252 15.52 13.91 -0.36
C ILE A 252 16.52 13.65 -1.49
N LEU A 253 17.74 14.08 -1.26
CA LEU A 253 18.86 13.88 -2.17
C LEU A 253 19.57 12.55 -1.87
N PRO A 254 20.10 11.87 -2.88
CA PRO A 254 20.88 10.65 -2.65
C PRO A 254 22.14 10.96 -1.82
N PRO A 255 22.60 10.01 -0.98
CA PRO A 255 23.74 10.23 -0.09
C PRO A 255 25.01 10.70 -0.82
N ASP A 256 25.32 10.10 -1.96
CA ASP A 256 26.51 10.39 -2.76
C ASP A 256 26.16 11.16 -4.06
N ARG A 257 25.49 12.30 -3.91
CA ARG A 257 25.01 13.12 -5.04
C ARG A 257 26.12 13.68 -5.95
N TYR A 258 27.36 13.70 -5.46
CA TYR A 258 28.52 14.22 -6.22
C TYR A 258 29.34 13.12 -6.89
N ARG A 259 28.87 11.87 -6.89
CA ARG A 259 29.58 10.78 -7.52
C ARG A 259 29.66 10.97 -9.03
N HIS A 260 30.87 10.79 -9.54
CA HIS A 260 31.17 10.85 -10.98
C HIS A 260 31.58 9.45 -11.49
N ASN A 261 31.33 9.23 -12.76
CA ASN A 261 31.93 8.14 -13.53
C ASN A 261 32.47 8.68 -14.84
N GLU A 262 33.77 8.45 -15.13
CA GLU A 262 34.45 8.97 -16.31
C GLU A 262 34.26 10.50 -16.47
N GLY A 263 34.34 11.26 -15.37
CA GLY A 263 34.16 12.71 -15.36
C GLY A 263 32.71 13.21 -15.45
N VAL A 264 31.74 12.31 -15.63
CA VAL A 264 30.31 12.66 -15.73
C VAL A 264 29.63 12.51 -14.38
N LEU A 265 28.94 13.56 -13.91
CA LEU A 265 28.10 13.51 -12.71
C LEU A 265 26.93 12.54 -12.92
N LEU A 266 26.79 11.57 -12.02
CA LEU A 266 25.78 10.53 -12.14
C LEU A 266 24.38 10.98 -11.71
N HIS A 267 24.29 11.80 -10.66
CA HIS A 267 23.03 12.34 -10.18
C HIS A 267 22.47 13.40 -11.12
N LYS A 268 21.20 13.27 -11.49
CA LYS A 268 20.45 14.28 -12.26
C LYS A 268 19.37 14.88 -11.38
N PRO A 269 19.39 16.21 -11.12
CA PRO A 269 18.35 16.87 -10.35
C PRO A 269 16.97 16.63 -10.97
N LYS A 270 15.99 16.38 -10.12
CA LYS A 270 14.59 16.24 -10.51
C LYS A 270 13.89 17.62 -10.49
N PRO A 271 12.82 17.82 -11.27
CA PRO A 271 12.01 19.03 -11.20
C PRO A 271 11.44 19.27 -9.78
N GLU A 272 11.46 20.50 -9.29
CA GLU A 272 10.91 20.84 -7.95
C GLU A 272 9.38 20.85 -7.92
N GLN A 273 8.73 20.85 -9.08
CA GLN A 273 7.27 20.94 -9.20
C GLN A 273 6.58 19.68 -8.68
N ASN A 274 5.47 19.88 -7.99
CA ASN A 274 4.53 18.80 -7.69
C ASN A 274 3.90 18.26 -8.97
N ARG A 275 3.57 16.97 -8.93
CA ARG A 275 2.95 16.27 -10.06
C ARG A 275 1.45 16.24 -9.90
N TYR A 276 0.72 16.44 -11.00
CA TYR A 276 -0.69 16.06 -11.02
C TYR A 276 -0.82 14.54 -11.14
N ILE A 277 -1.96 14.01 -10.69
CA ILE A 277 -2.39 12.63 -10.92
C ILE A 277 -3.87 12.61 -11.27
N ARG A 278 -4.22 11.81 -12.25
CA ARG A 278 -5.61 11.51 -12.64
C ARG A 278 -5.73 10.02 -12.81
N ALA A 279 -6.74 9.43 -12.19
CA ALA A 279 -6.93 7.99 -12.29
C ALA A 279 -8.42 7.63 -12.26
N ALA A 280 -8.74 6.49 -12.87
CA ALA A 280 -10.09 5.94 -12.86
C ALA A 280 -10.02 4.42 -12.71
N THR A 281 -10.98 3.87 -11.96
CA THR A 281 -11.18 2.43 -11.85
C THR A 281 -12.66 2.11 -11.95
N VAL A 282 -12.96 0.96 -12.53
CA VAL A 282 -14.32 0.43 -12.68
C VAL A 282 -14.32 -1.06 -12.34
N SER A 283 -15.35 -1.51 -11.64
CA SER A 283 -15.58 -2.92 -11.34
C SER A 283 -17.00 -3.30 -11.73
N PHE A 284 -17.17 -4.42 -12.42
CA PHE A 284 -18.43 -4.94 -12.89
C PHE A 284 -18.64 -6.38 -12.41
N ASN A 285 -19.82 -6.65 -11.86
CA ASN A 285 -20.27 -7.99 -11.48
C ASN A 285 -21.44 -8.39 -12.38
N PRO A 286 -21.25 -9.31 -13.35
CA PRO A 286 -22.29 -9.71 -14.29
C PRO A 286 -23.38 -10.55 -13.62
N VAL A 287 -24.64 -10.37 -14.05
CA VAL A 287 -25.80 -11.14 -13.52
C VAL A 287 -25.64 -12.63 -13.75
N PHE A 288 -25.09 -13.04 -14.90
CA PHE A 288 -24.93 -14.46 -15.27
C PHE A 288 -23.81 -15.17 -14.49
N ALA A 289 -22.90 -14.44 -13.84
CA ALA A 289 -21.80 -15.00 -13.04
C ALA A 289 -21.71 -14.31 -11.66
N PRO A 290 -22.66 -14.58 -10.75
CA PRO A 290 -22.67 -13.95 -9.44
C PRO A 290 -21.42 -14.29 -8.64
N GLY A 291 -20.74 -13.24 -8.14
CA GLY A 291 -19.47 -13.39 -7.41
C GLY A 291 -18.23 -13.22 -8.29
N LEU A 292 -18.36 -13.17 -9.62
CA LEU A 292 -17.29 -12.75 -10.50
C LEU A 292 -17.28 -11.22 -10.60
N PHE A 293 -16.17 -10.61 -10.27
CA PHE A 293 -15.90 -9.19 -10.45
C PHE A 293 -14.77 -9.03 -11.46
N VAL A 294 -15.04 -8.27 -12.52
CA VAL A 294 -14.03 -7.90 -13.52
C VAL A 294 -13.91 -6.38 -13.55
N GLY A 295 -12.73 -5.87 -13.83
CA GLY A 295 -12.57 -4.43 -13.89
C GLY A 295 -11.27 -3.98 -14.51
N ALA A 296 -11.14 -2.66 -14.58
CA ALA A 296 -9.98 -2.00 -15.17
C ALA A 296 -9.64 -0.75 -14.37
N THR A 297 -8.36 -0.45 -14.34
CA THR A 297 -7.80 0.77 -13.75
C THR A 297 -6.91 1.46 -14.77
N THR A 298 -6.97 2.79 -14.80
CA THR A 298 -6.03 3.63 -15.55
C THR A 298 -5.56 4.78 -14.68
N VAL A 299 -4.30 5.17 -14.84
CA VAL A 299 -3.71 6.32 -14.16
C VAL A 299 -2.76 7.06 -15.09
N GLY A 300 -2.82 8.38 -15.06
CA GLY A 300 -1.88 9.29 -15.70
C GLY A 300 -1.34 10.28 -14.68
N TYR A 301 -0.04 10.54 -14.70
CA TYR A 301 0.62 11.50 -13.83
C TYR A 301 1.72 12.25 -14.57
N GLY A 302 2.04 13.45 -14.11
CA GLY A 302 3.02 14.29 -14.78
C GLY A 302 3.15 15.68 -14.18
N TYR A 303 3.88 16.55 -14.90
CA TYR A 303 4.05 17.95 -14.50
C TYR A 303 3.15 18.86 -15.32
N ASN A 304 2.59 19.90 -14.68
CA ASN A 304 1.88 20.98 -15.36
C ASN A 304 2.88 22.01 -15.90
N ASN A 305 3.51 21.71 -17.03
CA ASN A 305 4.39 22.65 -17.70
C ASN A 305 3.55 23.49 -18.67
N GLY A 306 3.24 24.73 -18.32
CA GLY A 306 2.47 25.63 -19.18
C GLY A 306 3.14 25.84 -20.55
N GLY A 307 2.74 25.06 -21.54
CA GLY A 307 3.00 25.31 -22.95
C GLY A 307 4.07 24.47 -23.66
N SER A 308 4.96 23.74 -22.99
CA SER A 308 5.85 22.77 -23.63
C SER A 308 5.33 21.36 -23.43
N ALA A 309 5.55 20.47 -24.42
CA ALA A 309 5.03 19.10 -24.46
C ALA A 309 4.89 18.47 -23.06
N ASN A 310 3.66 18.28 -22.62
CA ASN A 310 3.34 17.76 -21.29
C ASN A 310 4.04 16.41 -21.11
N LYS A 311 5.09 16.38 -20.27
CA LYS A 311 5.74 15.13 -19.88
C LYS A 311 4.82 14.40 -18.91
N ASN A 312 4.21 13.34 -19.38
CA ASN A 312 3.33 12.48 -18.60
C ASN A 312 3.75 11.02 -18.72
N ALA A 313 3.35 10.24 -17.74
CA ALA A 313 3.46 8.80 -17.73
C ALA A 313 2.07 8.20 -17.44
N THR A 314 1.82 7.03 -17.96
CA THR A 314 0.54 6.33 -17.80
C THR A 314 0.78 4.89 -17.37
N MET A 315 -0.13 4.38 -16.57
CA MET A 315 -0.19 2.97 -16.17
C MET A 315 -1.63 2.51 -16.23
N GLY A 316 -1.82 1.21 -16.43
CA GLY A 316 -3.15 0.63 -16.38
C GLY A 316 -3.13 -0.82 -15.97
N SER A 317 -4.25 -1.31 -15.43
CA SER A 317 -4.43 -2.72 -15.11
C SER A 317 -5.83 -3.21 -15.46
N LEU A 318 -5.92 -4.51 -15.73
CA LEU A 318 -7.16 -5.29 -15.82
C LEU A 318 -7.16 -6.30 -14.68
N TYR A 319 -8.30 -6.53 -14.07
CA TYR A 319 -8.38 -7.45 -12.94
C TYR A 319 -9.66 -8.28 -12.95
N ALA A 320 -9.57 -9.44 -12.33
CA ALA A 320 -10.70 -10.31 -12.05
C ALA A 320 -10.59 -10.87 -10.63
N ARG A 321 -11.72 -11.00 -9.94
CA ARG A 321 -11.86 -11.67 -8.67
C ARG A 321 -13.11 -12.53 -8.68
N TYR A 322 -12.98 -13.81 -8.33
CA TYR A 322 -14.11 -14.71 -8.20
C TYR A 322 -14.28 -15.14 -6.75
N VAL A 323 -15.43 -14.82 -6.18
CA VAL A 323 -15.83 -15.12 -4.80
C VAL A 323 -16.77 -16.30 -4.82
N MET A 324 -16.42 -17.37 -4.12
CA MET A 324 -17.14 -18.65 -4.03
C MET A 324 -17.61 -18.88 -2.57
N PRO A 325 -18.73 -18.28 -2.11
CA PRO A 325 -19.15 -18.38 -0.71
C PRO A 325 -19.53 -19.82 -0.29
N LYS A 326 -20.04 -20.64 -1.21
CA LYS A 326 -20.34 -22.06 -0.94
C LYS A 326 -19.08 -22.82 -0.55
N ASP A 327 -17.99 -22.57 -1.27
CA ASP A 327 -16.67 -23.17 -1.06
C ASP A 327 -15.82 -22.40 -0.06
N LYS A 328 -16.31 -21.22 0.40
CA LYS A 328 -15.56 -20.30 1.28
C LYS A 328 -14.17 -19.97 0.72
N ALA A 329 -14.13 -19.68 -0.57
CA ALA A 329 -12.90 -19.46 -1.31
C ALA A 329 -13.00 -18.23 -2.21
N GLU A 330 -11.84 -17.70 -2.57
CA GLU A 330 -11.70 -16.71 -3.64
C GLU A 330 -10.42 -16.96 -4.43
N VAL A 331 -10.47 -16.59 -5.70
CA VAL A 331 -9.31 -16.51 -6.57
C VAL A 331 -9.31 -15.13 -7.24
N TYR A 332 -8.13 -14.61 -7.53
CA TYR A 332 -8.02 -13.31 -8.17
C TYR A 332 -6.75 -13.19 -8.99
N ILE A 333 -6.82 -12.28 -9.96
CA ILE A 333 -5.70 -11.90 -10.81
C ILE A 333 -5.82 -10.42 -11.16
N GLU A 334 -4.69 -9.74 -11.22
CA GLU A 334 -4.53 -8.40 -11.78
C GLU A 334 -3.35 -8.43 -12.75
N PHE A 335 -3.54 -7.87 -13.95
CA PHE A 335 -2.51 -7.72 -14.97
C PHE A 335 -2.40 -6.26 -15.35
N GLY A 336 -1.19 -5.71 -15.31
CA GLY A 336 -0.93 -4.31 -15.57
C GLY A 336 0.15 -4.06 -16.61
N ARG A 337 0.12 -2.85 -17.16
CA ARG A 337 1.15 -2.30 -18.04
C ARG A 337 1.57 -0.90 -17.60
N ASN A 338 2.86 -0.64 -17.72
CA ASN A 338 3.48 0.67 -17.49
C ASN A 338 3.63 1.41 -18.83
N ASP A 339 3.51 2.75 -18.80
CA ASP A 339 3.68 3.68 -19.92
C ASP A 339 2.65 3.61 -21.06
N LYS A 340 1.76 2.62 -21.11
CA LYS A 340 0.61 2.60 -22.02
C LYS A 340 -0.61 1.97 -21.36
N ALA A 341 -1.74 2.60 -21.55
CA ALA A 341 -3.02 1.99 -21.19
C ALA A 341 -3.19 0.66 -21.96
N PRO A 342 -3.59 -0.43 -21.31
CA PRO A 342 -3.78 -1.70 -22.00
C PRO A 342 -4.95 -1.59 -22.99
N THR A 343 -4.68 -1.80 -24.27
CA THR A 343 -5.72 -2.08 -25.27
C THR A 343 -5.68 -3.57 -25.60
N PRO A 344 -6.82 -4.18 -25.99
CA PRO A 344 -6.82 -5.59 -26.37
C PRO A 344 -5.79 -5.94 -27.44
N LEU A 345 -5.58 -5.04 -28.40
CA LEU A 345 -4.60 -5.24 -29.46
C LEU A 345 -3.16 -5.20 -28.90
N ASN A 346 -2.85 -4.24 -28.02
CA ASN A 346 -1.51 -4.11 -27.44
C ASN A 346 -1.13 -5.29 -26.53
N ILE A 347 -2.11 -5.94 -25.90
CA ILE A 347 -1.86 -7.16 -25.11
C ILE A 347 -1.30 -8.28 -26.00
N VAL A 348 -1.79 -8.38 -27.23
CA VAL A 348 -1.44 -9.46 -28.15
C VAL A 348 -0.21 -9.10 -29.00
N THR A 349 -0.07 -7.87 -29.47
CA THR A 349 0.95 -7.47 -30.43
C THR A 349 2.25 -6.98 -29.82
N GLU A 350 2.23 -6.45 -28.58
CA GLU A 350 3.37 -5.81 -27.94
C GLU A 350 3.81 -6.57 -26.69
N ASN A 351 4.24 -7.81 -26.86
CA ASN A 351 4.64 -8.70 -25.75
C ASN A 351 5.86 -8.20 -24.95
N ASN A 352 6.62 -7.24 -25.49
CA ASN A 352 7.88 -6.74 -24.92
C ASN A 352 7.72 -5.50 -24.02
N TYR A 353 6.49 -4.97 -23.83
CA TYR A 353 6.26 -3.86 -22.91
C TYR A 353 6.34 -4.28 -21.43
N PRO A 354 6.74 -3.35 -20.56
CA PRO A 354 6.71 -3.57 -19.12
C PRO A 354 5.34 -4.04 -18.65
N ARG A 355 5.33 -5.22 -18.07
CA ARG A 355 4.12 -5.85 -17.54
C ARG A 355 4.30 -6.22 -16.08
N ALA A 356 3.21 -6.17 -15.33
CA ALA A 356 3.17 -6.64 -13.95
C ALA A 356 1.92 -7.50 -13.75
N PHE A 357 1.95 -8.38 -12.77
CA PHE A 357 0.76 -9.12 -12.36
C PHE A 357 0.77 -9.45 -10.87
N VAL A 358 -0.44 -9.54 -10.33
CA VAL A 358 -0.73 -10.11 -9.02
C VAL A 358 -1.72 -11.24 -9.24
N ALA A 359 -1.44 -12.41 -8.67
CA ALA A 359 -2.37 -13.54 -8.70
C ALA A 359 -2.42 -14.20 -7.33
N GLY A 360 -3.60 -14.58 -6.87
CA GLY A 360 -3.70 -15.21 -5.58
C GLY A 360 -4.99 -15.97 -5.35
N PHE A 361 -5.01 -16.69 -4.26
CA PHE A 361 -6.19 -17.41 -3.79
C PHE A 361 -6.29 -17.37 -2.26
N ARG A 362 -7.49 -17.62 -1.76
CA ARG A 362 -7.78 -17.85 -0.35
C ARG A 362 -8.85 -18.93 -0.20
N LYS A 363 -8.67 -19.79 0.78
CA LYS A 363 -9.64 -20.81 1.19
C LYS A 363 -9.81 -20.79 2.70
N LEU A 364 -11.06 -20.82 3.17
CA LEU A 364 -11.41 -21.02 4.57
C LEU A 364 -11.89 -22.46 4.76
N VAL A 365 -11.11 -23.26 5.48
CA VAL A 365 -11.43 -24.65 5.82
C VAL A 365 -12.12 -24.67 7.19
N PRO A 366 -13.38 -25.08 7.32
CA PRO A 366 -14.08 -25.09 8.60
C PRO A 366 -13.46 -26.12 9.56
N ILE A 367 -13.25 -25.74 10.82
CA ILE A 367 -12.74 -26.63 11.87
C ILE A 367 -13.90 -27.28 12.65
N ASN A 368 -14.98 -26.56 12.84
CA ASN A 368 -16.22 -27.01 13.51
C ASN A 368 -17.38 -26.13 13.05
N HIS A 369 -18.63 -26.48 13.40
CA HIS A 369 -19.85 -25.76 12.99
C HIS A 369 -19.96 -24.29 13.46
N LYS A 370 -18.97 -23.72 14.18
CA LYS A 370 -19.03 -22.41 14.81
C LYS A 370 -18.04 -21.42 14.19
N GLN A 371 -18.24 -20.97 12.96
CA GLN A 371 -17.51 -19.84 12.34
C GLN A 371 -15.97 -19.79 12.56
N LYS A 372 -15.36 -20.94 12.87
CA LYS A 372 -13.93 -21.11 13.07
C LYS A 372 -13.33 -21.82 11.85
N PHE A 373 -12.26 -21.25 11.32
CA PHE A 373 -11.65 -21.77 10.09
C PHE A 373 -10.14 -21.79 10.21
N ILE A 374 -9.51 -22.69 9.44
CA ILE A 374 -8.13 -22.51 8.98
C ILE A 374 -8.20 -21.75 7.65
N GLU A 375 -7.57 -20.61 7.59
CA GLU A 375 -7.36 -19.87 6.35
C GLU A 375 -6.05 -20.32 5.72
N ILE A 376 -6.10 -20.68 4.45
CA ILE A 376 -4.93 -20.94 3.60
C ILE A 376 -4.99 -19.96 2.46
N ALA A 377 -3.90 -19.23 2.22
CA ALA A 377 -3.84 -18.27 1.13
C ALA A 377 -2.44 -18.18 0.54
N ALA A 378 -2.38 -17.80 -0.74
CA ALA A 378 -1.13 -17.45 -1.39
C ALA A 378 -1.34 -16.28 -2.35
N GLU A 379 -0.28 -15.48 -2.54
CA GLU A 379 -0.23 -14.41 -3.52
C GLU A 379 1.15 -14.38 -4.20
N LEU A 380 1.12 -14.27 -5.52
CA LEU A 380 2.29 -14.05 -6.37
C LEU A 380 2.21 -12.62 -6.91
N THR A 381 3.29 -11.87 -6.80
CA THR A 381 3.41 -10.52 -7.36
C THR A 381 4.66 -10.45 -8.21
N GLN A 382 4.52 -10.00 -9.45
CA GLN A 382 5.60 -9.86 -10.41
C GLN A 382 5.61 -8.46 -10.99
N LEU A 383 6.66 -7.69 -10.70
CA LEU A 383 6.89 -6.35 -11.27
C LEU A 383 8.15 -6.31 -12.14
N GLN A 384 8.89 -7.41 -12.19
CA GLN A 384 10.12 -7.56 -12.96
C GLN A 384 9.83 -7.58 -14.46
N LEU A 385 10.66 -6.90 -15.22
CA LEU A 385 10.67 -6.97 -16.68
C LEU A 385 10.98 -8.38 -17.17
N PRO A 386 10.53 -8.76 -18.38
CA PRO A 386 10.97 -9.98 -19.02
C PRO A 386 12.50 -10.00 -19.20
N THR A 387 13.15 -11.12 -18.92
CA THR A 387 14.61 -11.28 -19.04
C THR A 387 15.11 -11.41 -20.47
N THR A 388 14.22 -11.62 -21.43
CA THR A 388 14.56 -11.64 -22.85
C THR A 388 14.99 -10.25 -23.31
N PRO A 389 16.08 -10.09 -24.08
CA PRO A 389 16.50 -8.79 -24.61
C PRO A 389 15.34 -8.13 -25.35
N LEU A 390 14.93 -6.96 -24.84
CA LEU A 390 13.82 -6.21 -25.40
C LEU A 390 14.32 -5.43 -26.60
N THR A 391 13.52 -5.35 -27.65
CA THR A 391 13.71 -4.43 -28.78
C THR A 391 13.62 -2.97 -28.32
N PHE A 392 13.03 -2.73 -27.15
CA PHE A 392 12.88 -1.42 -26.51
C PHE A 392 13.34 -1.46 -25.05
N GLU A 393 14.09 -0.43 -24.62
CA GLU A 393 14.35 -0.18 -23.20
C GLU A 393 13.05 0.28 -22.51
N GLY A 394 12.27 -0.66 -21.97
CA GLY A 394 11.13 -0.34 -21.13
C GLY A 394 11.55 0.26 -19.77
N ASN A 395 10.74 1.15 -19.21
CA ASN A 395 10.92 1.59 -17.83
C ASN A 395 10.52 0.44 -16.88
N SER A 396 11.29 0.22 -15.82
CA SER A 396 10.84 -0.64 -14.71
C SER A 396 9.50 -0.15 -14.17
N TRP A 397 8.71 -1.05 -13.61
CA TRP A 397 7.42 -0.71 -13.01
C TRP A 397 7.58 0.40 -11.98
N TYR A 398 6.73 1.43 -11.99
CA TYR A 398 6.77 2.68 -11.19
C TYR A 398 7.85 3.69 -11.56
N THR A 399 8.82 3.37 -12.39
CA THR A 399 9.83 4.35 -12.84
C THR A 399 9.37 5.05 -14.12
N SER A 400 9.92 6.25 -14.40
CA SER A 400 9.63 6.94 -15.65
C SER A 400 10.76 7.87 -16.05
N LYS A 401 11.20 7.76 -17.31
CA LYS A 401 12.15 8.72 -17.92
C LYS A 401 11.47 10.08 -18.20
N ALA A 402 10.17 10.05 -18.51
CA ALA A 402 9.40 11.26 -18.81
C ALA A 402 9.04 12.05 -17.54
N VAL A 403 8.77 11.35 -16.43
CA VAL A 403 8.44 11.90 -15.11
C VAL A 403 9.44 11.37 -14.07
N PRO A 404 10.63 11.98 -13.91
CA PRO A 404 11.74 11.46 -13.12
C PRO A 404 11.45 11.14 -11.63
N HIS A 405 10.36 11.60 -11.07
CA HIS A 405 9.92 11.16 -9.75
C HIS A 405 9.20 9.80 -9.75
N GLY A 406 8.81 9.27 -10.93
CA GLY A 406 8.08 8.01 -11.01
C GLY A 406 6.70 8.06 -10.34
N PHE A 407 6.13 6.88 -10.06
CA PHE A 407 4.81 6.72 -9.44
C PHE A 407 4.92 6.66 -7.91
N THR A 408 5.27 7.79 -7.31
CA THR A 408 5.53 7.93 -5.88
C THR A 408 4.79 9.12 -5.28
N HIS A 409 4.67 9.14 -3.96
CA HIS A 409 4.22 10.28 -3.16
C HIS A 409 5.06 10.38 -1.89
N ASP A 410 5.62 11.56 -1.59
CA ASP A 410 6.49 11.77 -0.43
C ASP A 410 7.66 10.74 -0.34
N GLY A 411 8.22 10.32 -1.48
CA GLY A 411 9.32 9.35 -1.53
C GLY A 411 8.90 7.89 -1.38
N GLN A 412 7.61 7.59 -1.35
CA GLN A 412 7.10 6.22 -1.24
C GLN A 412 6.26 5.84 -2.47
N ILE A 413 6.34 4.58 -2.88
CA ILE A 413 5.59 4.03 -4.02
C ILE A 413 4.11 3.94 -3.67
N LEU A 414 3.24 4.40 -4.58
CA LEU A 414 1.79 4.36 -4.39
C LEU A 414 1.17 2.97 -4.56
N GLY A 415 1.85 2.09 -5.30
CA GLY A 415 1.40 0.72 -5.57
C GLY A 415 2.05 -0.34 -4.66
N ALA A 416 2.41 -1.48 -5.21
CA ALA A 416 2.93 -2.63 -4.47
C ALA A 416 4.21 -2.30 -3.68
N HIS A 417 4.23 -2.68 -2.40
CA HIS A 417 5.33 -2.39 -1.47
C HIS A 417 6.66 -3.04 -1.85
N ILE A 418 6.62 -4.12 -2.63
CA ILE A 418 7.83 -4.84 -3.04
C ILE A 418 8.76 -4.01 -3.94
N GLY A 419 8.28 -2.90 -4.51
CA GLY A 419 9.10 -1.98 -5.29
C GLY A 419 9.37 -2.39 -6.74
N PRO A 420 10.02 -1.49 -7.52
CA PRO A 420 10.29 -1.68 -8.95
C PRO A 420 11.12 -2.93 -9.21
N GLY A 421 10.86 -3.61 -10.32
CA GLY A 421 11.65 -4.75 -10.77
C GLY A 421 11.66 -5.97 -9.86
N SER A 422 10.84 -5.98 -8.82
CA SER A 422 10.80 -7.03 -7.79
C SER A 422 9.78 -8.12 -8.10
N ASN A 423 9.94 -9.27 -7.45
CA ASN A 423 8.91 -10.30 -7.43
C ASN A 423 8.79 -10.94 -6.03
N SER A 424 7.56 -11.29 -5.65
CA SER A 424 7.25 -11.88 -4.36
C SER A 424 6.37 -13.13 -4.52
N GLN A 425 6.65 -14.13 -3.70
CA GLN A 425 5.81 -15.31 -3.49
C GLN A 425 5.50 -15.39 -1.99
N LEU A 426 4.24 -15.17 -1.65
CA LEU A 426 3.77 -15.18 -0.27
C LEU A 426 2.75 -16.29 -0.07
N GLY A 427 2.95 -17.11 0.97
CA GLY A 427 2.01 -18.12 1.44
C GLY A 427 1.64 -17.89 2.89
N SER A 428 0.40 -18.19 3.29
CA SER A 428 -0.05 -18.01 4.68
C SER A 428 -0.98 -19.12 5.14
N ILE A 429 -0.86 -19.45 6.43
CA ILE A 429 -1.78 -20.33 7.16
C ILE A 429 -2.16 -19.63 8.44
N SER A 430 -3.47 -19.52 8.72
CA SER A 430 -3.97 -18.81 9.90
C SER A 430 -5.22 -19.48 10.48
N TYR A 431 -5.32 -19.48 11.80
CA TYR A 431 -6.59 -19.70 12.48
C TYR A 431 -7.40 -18.41 12.47
N VAL A 432 -8.68 -18.48 12.11
CA VAL A 432 -9.58 -17.32 12.09
C VAL A 432 -10.93 -17.63 12.77
N ASN A 433 -11.41 -16.65 13.53
CA ASN A 433 -12.72 -16.67 14.18
C ASN A 433 -13.26 -15.24 14.28
N GLY A 434 -14.20 -14.88 13.39
CA GLY A 434 -14.63 -13.49 13.25
C GLY A 434 -13.47 -12.56 12.94
N PHE A 435 -13.26 -11.51 13.73
CA PHE A 435 -12.14 -10.59 13.59
C PHE A 435 -10.80 -11.23 14.01
N THR A 436 -10.84 -12.16 14.98
CA THR A 436 -9.62 -12.81 15.48
C THR A 436 -8.95 -13.61 14.39
N LYS A 437 -7.64 -13.37 14.23
CA LYS A 437 -6.75 -14.11 13.35
C LYS A 437 -5.41 -14.32 14.07
N ILE A 438 -4.86 -15.51 13.98
CA ILE A 438 -3.49 -15.84 14.40
C ILE A 438 -2.91 -16.76 13.34
N GLY A 439 -1.75 -16.41 12.81
CA GLY A 439 -1.18 -17.18 11.71
C GLY A 439 0.28 -16.91 11.44
N VAL A 440 0.77 -17.61 10.43
CA VAL A 440 2.14 -17.50 9.93
C VAL A 440 2.07 -17.21 8.43
N GLU A 441 2.93 -16.31 7.99
CA GLU A 441 3.15 -15.98 6.59
C GLU A 441 4.62 -16.29 6.25
N PHE A 442 4.82 -16.84 5.06
CA PHE A 442 6.14 -17.10 4.49
C PHE A 442 6.25 -16.33 3.19
N GLU A 443 7.29 -15.55 3.04
CA GLU A 443 7.52 -14.77 1.83
C GLU A 443 8.95 -14.96 1.34
N ARG A 444 9.06 -15.09 0.02
CA ARG A 444 10.29 -14.92 -0.73
C ARG A 444 10.13 -13.69 -1.60
N LEU A 445 10.92 -12.66 -1.35
CA LEU A 445 10.96 -11.41 -2.09
C LEU A 445 12.32 -11.26 -2.79
N VAL A 446 12.32 -11.11 -4.10
CA VAL A 446 13.52 -10.78 -4.88
C VAL A 446 13.48 -9.30 -5.21
N HIS A 447 14.50 -8.58 -4.76
CA HIS A 447 14.57 -7.13 -4.93
C HIS A 447 15.14 -6.75 -6.29
N ASN A 448 14.44 -5.82 -6.94
CA ASN A 448 14.84 -5.09 -8.14
C ASN A 448 15.73 -5.86 -9.13
N ASN A 449 15.21 -6.96 -9.65
CA ASN A 449 15.88 -7.76 -10.67
C ASN A 449 16.17 -6.99 -11.97
N ASP A 450 15.38 -5.95 -12.26
CA ASP A 450 15.63 -5.10 -13.43
C ASP A 450 16.95 -4.36 -13.28
N PHE A 451 17.25 -3.83 -12.08
CA PHE A 451 18.55 -3.27 -11.78
C PHE A 451 19.64 -4.35 -11.89
N TYR A 452 19.42 -5.51 -11.26
CA TYR A 452 20.38 -6.60 -11.24
C TYR A 452 20.79 -7.03 -12.65
N TYR A 453 19.84 -7.35 -13.53
CA TYR A 453 20.13 -7.77 -14.89
C TYR A 453 20.81 -6.67 -15.73
N ASN A 454 20.51 -5.40 -15.47
CA ASN A 454 21.18 -4.29 -16.15
C ASN A 454 22.59 -4.00 -15.63
N ALA A 455 22.83 -4.12 -14.34
CA ALA A 455 24.11 -3.82 -13.70
C ALA A 455 25.13 -4.95 -13.87
N PHE A 456 24.69 -6.20 -13.69
CA PHE A 456 25.57 -7.38 -13.58
C PHE A 456 25.57 -8.27 -14.82
N ILE A 457 25.08 -7.80 -15.95
CA ILE A 457 25.03 -8.55 -17.21
C ILE A 457 26.44 -9.01 -17.68
N VAL A 458 27.47 -8.26 -17.34
CA VAL A 458 28.86 -8.56 -17.68
C VAL A 458 29.42 -9.71 -16.86
N THR A 459 29.00 -9.86 -15.62
CA THR A 459 29.47 -10.91 -14.71
C THR A 459 28.86 -12.27 -15.00
N ARG A 460 27.74 -12.30 -15.75
CA ARG A 460 26.97 -13.50 -16.13
C ARG A 460 26.66 -14.45 -14.98
N ASP A 461 26.62 -13.95 -13.77
CA ASP A 461 26.27 -14.76 -12.60
C ASP A 461 24.79 -14.56 -12.22
N PRO A 462 23.86 -15.39 -12.73
CA PRO A 462 22.43 -15.24 -12.48
C PRO A 462 22.02 -15.57 -11.04
N THR A 463 22.98 -16.01 -10.21
CA THR A 463 22.69 -16.54 -8.88
C THR A 463 22.81 -15.50 -7.77
N ARG A 464 23.37 -14.31 -8.03
CA ARG A 464 23.67 -13.29 -7.03
C ARG A 464 22.59 -12.22 -6.88
N HIS A 465 21.35 -12.62 -6.83
CA HIS A 465 20.23 -11.72 -6.54
C HIS A 465 20.20 -11.33 -5.06
N TRP A 466 19.67 -10.16 -4.76
CA TRP A 466 19.26 -9.82 -3.41
C TRP A 466 17.87 -10.43 -3.13
N VAL A 467 17.80 -11.35 -2.17
CA VAL A 467 16.58 -12.08 -1.86
C VAL A 467 16.31 -12.02 -0.37
N ASP A 468 15.13 -11.53 0.02
CA ASP A 468 14.64 -11.67 1.37
C ASP A 468 13.79 -12.94 1.49
N VAL A 469 14.10 -13.75 2.49
CA VAL A 469 13.27 -14.87 2.94
C VAL A 469 12.75 -14.53 4.32
N SER A 470 11.45 -14.45 4.46
CA SER A 470 10.84 -14.05 5.73
C SER A 470 9.82 -15.05 6.26
N THR A 471 9.78 -15.16 7.57
CA THR A 471 8.70 -15.80 8.33
C THR A 471 8.06 -14.76 9.23
N THR A 472 6.76 -14.53 9.06
CA THR A 472 6.04 -13.49 9.78
C THR A 472 4.92 -14.09 10.63
N LEU A 473 4.94 -13.83 11.92
CA LEU A 473 3.80 -14.08 12.80
C LEU A 473 2.80 -12.93 12.67
N VAL A 474 1.53 -13.24 12.44
CA VAL A 474 0.46 -12.25 12.30
C VAL A 474 -0.66 -12.52 13.30
N GLY A 475 -1.21 -11.46 13.86
CA GLY A 475 -2.32 -11.57 14.79
C GLY A 475 -3.26 -10.36 14.76
N ASN A 476 -4.57 -10.64 14.78
CA ASN A 476 -5.62 -9.64 15.00
C ASN A 476 -6.53 -10.12 16.12
N TYR A 477 -6.85 -9.25 17.05
CA TYR A 477 -7.74 -9.56 18.15
C TYR A 477 -8.63 -8.36 18.48
N ALA A 478 -9.90 -8.62 18.78
CA ALA A 478 -10.84 -7.61 19.26
C ALA A 478 -11.47 -8.06 20.56
N TYR A 479 -11.45 -7.20 21.57
CA TYR A 479 -12.12 -7.40 22.83
C TYR A 479 -12.88 -6.14 23.23
N LYS A 480 -14.20 -6.22 23.27
CA LYS A 480 -15.08 -5.06 23.51
C LYS A 480 -14.74 -3.92 22.52
N LYS A 481 -14.30 -2.78 23.04
CA LYS A 481 -13.90 -1.59 22.27
C LYS A 481 -12.43 -1.58 21.85
N LEU A 482 -11.63 -2.53 22.31
CA LEU A 482 -10.21 -2.64 22.00
C LEU A 482 -9.99 -3.53 20.76
N MET A 483 -9.20 -3.05 19.83
CA MET A 483 -8.73 -3.81 18.68
C MET A 483 -7.21 -3.78 18.67
N VAL A 484 -6.59 -4.94 18.48
CA VAL A 484 -5.13 -5.11 18.43
C VAL A 484 -4.78 -5.85 17.16
N SER A 485 -3.76 -5.38 16.46
CA SER A 485 -3.16 -6.05 15.30
C SER A 485 -1.65 -6.07 15.46
N GLY A 486 -1.01 -7.19 15.15
CA GLY A 486 0.42 -7.36 15.27
C GLY A 486 1.02 -8.16 14.12
N ARG A 487 2.26 -7.82 13.76
CA ARG A 487 3.14 -8.55 12.84
C ARG A 487 4.52 -8.62 13.46
N ALA A 488 5.18 -9.77 13.38
CA ALA A 488 6.56 -9.95 13.78
C ALA A 488 7.28 -10.77 12.71
N ALA A 489 8.07 -10.12 11.90
CA ALA A 489 8.77 -10.69 10.76
C ALA A 489 10.24 -10.95 11.10
N PHE A 490 10.68 -12.18 10.84
CA PHE A 490 12.06 -12.62 10.88
C PHE A 490 12.53 -12.70 9.43
N ILE A 491 13.39 -11.77 9.03
CA ILE A 491 13.81 -11.57 7.65
C ILE A 491 15.29 -11.92 7.53
N ARG A 492 15.62 -12.82 6.61
CA ARG A 492 16.99 -13.06 6.20
C ARG A 492 17.18 -12.51 4.79
N SER A 493 17.97 -11.44 4.68
CA SER A 493 18.37 -10.83 3.42
C SER A 493 19.62 -11.51 2.91
N LEU A 494 19.46 -12.31 1.86
CA LEU A 494 20.57 -12.99 1.20
C LEU A 494 21.18 -12.05 0.18
N ASN A 495 22.49 -11.91 0.19
CA ASN A 495 23.23 -11.01 -0.70
C ASN A 495 22.67 -9.58 -0.71
N TYR A 496 22.53 -8.99 0.49
CA TYR A 496 21.94 -7.67 0.70
C TYR A 496 22.60 -6.62 -0.20
N GLN A 497 21.79 -5.80 -0.89
CA GLN A 497 22.23 -4.75 -1.81
C GLN A 497 23.13 -5.26 -2.95
N TRP A 498 22.93 -6.52 -3.40
CA TRP A 498 23.71 -7.16 -4.47
C TRP A 498 25.22 -7.09 -4.24
N TYR A 499 25.68 -7.23 -3.01
CA TYR A 499 27.07 -7.10 -2.62
C TYR A 499 27.91 -8.24 -3.21
N ILE A 500 28.41 -8.04 -4.42
CA ILE A 500 29.21 -9.00 -5.18
C ILE A 500 30.69 -8.61 -5.07
N LEU A 501 31.46 -9.38 -4.34
CA LEU A 501 32.91 -9.38 -4.43
C LEU A 501 33.35 -10.59 -5.23
N GLU A 502 34.37 -10.40 -6.11
CA GLU A 502 34.93 -11.48 -6.93
C GLU A 502 35.42 -12.65 -6.07
N GLY A 503 35.27 -13.88 -6.58
CA GLY A 503 35.80 -15.09 -5.97
C GLY A 503 35.09 -15.60 -4.72
N LEU A 504 33.94 -15.05 -4.36
CA LEU A 504 33.21 -15.46 -3.16
C LEU A 504 31.98 -16.31 -3.49
N GLY A 505 31.78 -17.39 -2.71
CA GLY A 505 30.59 -18.26 -2.84
C GLY A 505 29.29 -17.54 -2.52
N TYR A 506 28.17 -18.07 -3.01
CA TYR A 506 26.83 -17.48 -2.97
C TYR A 506 26.32 -17.12 -1.56
N PHE A 507 26.72 -17.85 -0.54
CA PHE A 507 26.29 -17.65 0.85
C PHE A 507 27.50 -17.42 1.76
N LYS A 508 28.23 -16.32 1.57
CA LYS A 508 29.34 -16.01 2.44
C LYS A 508 28.89 -15.20 3.64
N ASN A 509 29.31 -15.59 4.84
CA ASN A 509 29.10 -14.82 6.06
C ASN A 509 29.60 -13.38 5.88
N GLY A 510 28.71 -12.41 6.09
CA GLY A 510 29.00 -10.98 5.96
C GLY A 510 28.20 -10.25 4.88
N TYR A 511 27.62 -10.95 3.92
CA TYR A 511 26.71 -10.37 2.90
C TYR A 511 25.26 -10.68 3.20
N ASP A 512 25.00 -11.71 3.97
CA ASP A 512 23.67 -12.00 4.48
C ASP A 512 23.40 -11.16 5.72
N ARG A 513 22.25 -10.52 5.77
CA ARG A 513 21.80 -9.71 6.90
C ARG A 513 20.56 -10.35 7.52
N PHE A 514 20.43 -10.18 8.83
CA PHE A 514 19.23 -10.56 9.54
C PHE A 514 18.53 -9.32 10.07
N ASN A 515 17.24 -9.17 9.76
CA ASN A 515 16.43 -8.08 10.28
C ASN A 515 15.19 -8.65 10.99
N PHE A 516 14.95 -8.18 12.20
CA PHE A 516 13.70 -8.40 12.91
C PHE A 516 12.83 -7.16 12.78
N SER A 517 11.66 -7.32 12.17
CA SER A 517 10.67 -6.24 12.04
C SER A 517 9.42 -6.59 12.83
N ALA A 518 9.05 -5.77 13.80
CA ALA A 518 7.84 -5.97 14.58
C ALA A 518 6.96 -4.73 14.55
N THR A 519 5.69 -4.92 14.25
CA THR A 519 4.68 -3.86 14.27
C THR A 519 3.53 -4.26 15.18
N LEU A 520 3.16 -3.39 16.09
CA LEU A 520 2.02 -3.56 16.99
C LEU A 520 1.10 -2.34 16.90
N SER A 521 -0.16 -2.61 16.64
CA SER A 521 -1.21 -1.60 16.51
C SER A 521 -2.30 -1.85 17.51
N ILE A 522 -2.67 -0.81 18.22
CA ILE A 522 -3.76 -0.83 19.20
C ILE A 522 -4.75 0.27 18.83
N ALA A 523 -6.03 -0.02 18.70
CA ALA A 523 -7.08 0.97 18.56
C ALA A 523 -8.16 0.79 19.59
N TYR A 524 -8.67 1.91 20.07
CA TYR A 524 -9.77 1.95 21.00
C TYR A 524 -10.96 2.69 20.36
N ARG A 525 -12.10 2.01 20.27
CA ARG A 525 -13.36 2.60 19.81
C ARG A 525 -14.02 3.23 21.03
N LEU A 526 -14.03 4.55 21.05
CA LEU A 526 -14.61 5.35 22.15
C LEU A 526 -16.11 5.13 22.32
#